data_c0e218b22b0af1b9a8c569a577393d8f
#
_entry.id   c0e218b22b0af1b9a8c569a577393d8f
#
_cell.length_a   1.000
_cell.length_b   1.000
_cell.length_c   1.000
_cell.angle_alpha   90.00
_cell.angle_beta   90.00
_cell.angle_gamma   90.00
#
_symmetry.space_group_name_H-M   'P 1'
#
loop_
_entity.id
_entity.type
_entity.pdbx_description
1 polymer ?
#
loop_
_entity_poly.entity_id
_entity_poly.type
_entity_poly.pdbx_seq_one_letter_code
_entity_poly.pdbx_strand_id
1 'polypeptide(L)'
;MLELLHIENIAVIETADIQFRPGFNALTGETGAGKSIVIDAMGAVLGGRTSRELIRTGADKAFVSAEFSGVSPELPGLAANGVAPDEDGTLLLQREIFSDGKNTCRANGRPITVSQLRQIGAELLNIHGQHDGQQLLDEEQHGAYLDRFGRTEPVLAAYGKEYDAMADLKARIRALQMDEAEKARRMDSLRFQIDELERAELVPGEEEELTQRRNILRNGEKFMAALSGADYCLSGDDESAGAVNQLRDAEEAMGTIRTLGDDLAELYKRLENLRCEAYDLSEIIRDKRVEFDFSPEELDAVESRADQLYRLKKKYGATVEEMLTYLDKCRAELDAMETADDTLILLEQKLKKAENAVRTAGAELTRMRKEAAKALEDRIQRELRDLDMKKIRFAIDFAEKEPAADGCDTIRFLMSANVGEDLRPIAKIASGGELARIMLALKNVLAEQESIGTLVFDEVDTGVSGRAAQRVAEKLAQVSRRKQVLCVTHLPQLAAMADTHFSVEKGESKGRTFTHVVLLDREARKAELARITGGSQVTEALLESAGELLDAAEAYRKSI
;
A
#
# COMPACT_ATOMS: atom_id res chain seq x y z
N MET A 1 25.07 0.93 -21.40
CA MET A 1 24.59 0.63 -22.77
C MET A 1 24.31 -0.85 -22.88
N LEU A 2 23.34 -1.27 -23.72
CA LEU A 2 23.07 -2.70 -23.98
C LEU A 2 24.14 -3.26 -24.92
N GLU A 3 24.87 -4.28 -24.49
CA GLU A 3 25.93 -4.91 -25.30
C GLU A 3 25.48 -6.23 -25.91
N LEU A 4 24.83 -7.09 -25.13
CA LEU A 4 24.41 -8.40 -25.57
C LEU A 4 22.95 -8.65 -25.16
N LEU A 5 22.13 -9.11 -26.10
CA LEU A 5 20.82 -9.68 -25.85
C LEU A 5 20.83 -11.12 -26.29
N HIS A 6 20.65 -12.03 -25.34
CA HIS A 6 20.50 -13.46 -25.59
C HIS A 6 19.03 -13.87 -25.41
N ILE A 7 18.49 -14.59 -26.38
CA ILE A 7 17.10 -15.01 -26.44
C ILE A 7 17.03 -16.51 -26.69
N GLU A 8 16.27 -17.25 -25.87
CA GLU A 8 15.96 -18.66 -26.09
C GLU A 8 14.46 -18.92 -25.98
N ASN A 9 13.92 -19.67 -26.95
CA ASN A 9 12.54 -20.15 -26.98
C ASN A 9 11.47 -19.05 -26.84
N ILE A 10 11.68 -17.92 -27.50
CA ILE A 10 10.70 -16.84 -27.59
C ILE A 10 10.03 -16.84 -28.96
N ALA A 11 8.74 -17.10 -29.00
CA ALA A 11 7.89 -17.15 -30.20
C ALA A 11 8.53 -17.99 -31.33
N VAL A 12 8.97 -17.37 -32.41
CA VAL A 12 9.65 -18.05 -33.55
C VAL A 12 11.18 -18.09 -33.39
N ILE A 13 11.75 -17.46 -32.38
CA ILE A 13 13.19 -17.49 -32.08
C ILE A 13 13.49 -18.71 -31.22
N GLU A 14 14.31 -19.63 -31.70
CA GLU A 14 14.81 -20.75 -30.91
C GLU A 14 16.00 -20.31 -30.04
N THR A 15 17.01 -19.70 -30.65
CA THR A 15 18.16 -19.10 -29.98
C THR A 15 18.69 -17.96 -30.83
N ALA A 16 19.00 -16.81 -30.20
CA ALA A 16 19.64 -15.69 -30.87
C ALA A 16 20.56 -14.95 -29.90
N ASP A 17 21.76 -14.60 -30.36
CA ASP A 17 22.71 -13.73 -29.71
C ASP A 17 22.89 -12.48 -30.54
N ILE A 18 22.52 -11.31 -29.98
CA ILE A 18 22.59 -10.03 -30.68
C ILE A 18 23.57 -9.13 -29.94
N GLN A 19 24.73 -8.89 -30.56
CA GLN A 19 25.76 -7.97 -30.03
C GLN A 19 25.52 -6.58 -30.57
N PHE A 20 24.96 -5.70 -29.75
CA PHE A 20 24.76 -4.28 -30.09
C PHE A 20 26.05 -3.51 -29.92
N ARG A 21 26.14 -2.41 -30.67
CA ARG A 21 27.31 -1.51 -30.61
C ARG A 21 26.88 -0.11 -30.14
N PRO A 22 27.79 0.71 -29.64
CA PRO A 22 27.53 2.13 -29.42
C PRO A 22 27.05 2.79 -30.72
N GLY A 23 26.30 3.90 -30.57
CA GLY A 23 25.77 4.61 -31.73
C GLY A 23 24.41 4.07 -32.20
N PHE A 24 24.13 4.19 -33.50
CA PHE A 24 22.85 3.85 -34.10
C PHE A 24 22.84 2.40 -34.64
N ASN A 25 22.01 1.54 -34.07
CA ASN A 25 21.80 0.17 -34.50
C ASN A 25 20.42 0.04 -35.18
N ALA A 26 20.36 -0.43 -36.43
CA ALA A 26 19.11 -0.73 -37.12
C ALA A 26 18.88 -2.23 -37.23
N LEU A 27 17.62 -2.64 -37.04
CA LEU A 27 17.13 -3.99 -37.29
C LEU A 27 16.12 -3.96 -38.44
N THR A 28 16.46 -4.62 -39.56
CA THR A 28 15.56 -4.80 -40.69
C THR A 28 15.14 -6.25 -40.86
N GLY A 29 14.32 -6.57 -41.84
CA GLY A 29 13.84 -7.90 -42.12
C GLY A 29 12.40 -7.90 -42.61
N GLU A 30 11.90 -9.04 -43.03
CA GLU A 30 10.52 -9.18 -43.53
C GLU A 30 9.47 -8.96 -42.43
N THR A 31 8.26 -8.54 -42.86
CA THR A 31 7.12 -8.44 -41.93
C THR A 31 6.80 -9.81 -41.34
N GLY A 32 6.72 -9.90 -40.01
CA GLY A 32 6.55 -11.17 -39.29
C GLY A 32 7.82 -12.02 -39.15
N ALA A 33 9.02 -11.51 -39.54
CA ALA A 33 10.29 -12.23 -39.37
C ALA A 33 10.79 -12.31 -37.93
N GLY A 34 10.13 -11.64 -37.00
CA GLY A 34 10.55 -11.67 -35.59
C GLY A 34 11.16 -10.36 -35.07
N LYS A 35 11.11 -9.27 -35.85
CA LYS A 35 11.60 -7.95 -35.40
C LYS A 35 10.95 -7.51 -34.09
N SER A 36 9.62 -7.51 -34.01
CA SER A 36 8.86 -7.16 -32.82
C SER A 36 9.15 -8.13 -31.65
N ILE A 37 9.47 -9.41 -31.97
CA ILE A 37 9.83 -10.41 -30.97
C ILE A 37 11.15 -10.05 -30.25
N VAL A 38 12.12 -9.43 -30.96
CA VAL A 38 13.34 -8.91 -30.32
C VAL A 38 13.00 -7.79 -29.32
N ILE A 39 12.07 -6.91 -29.67
CA ILE A 39 11.58 -5.86 -28.77
C ILE A 39 10.82 -6.46 -27.58
N ASP A 40 9.96 -7.45 -27.83
CA ASP A 40 9.24 -8.18 -26.77
C ASP A 40 10.21 -8.87 -25.79
N ALA A 41 11.29 -9.46 -26.32
CA ALA A 41 12.36 -10.05 -25.50
C ALA A 41 13.07 -9.00 -24.65
N MET A 42 13.38 -7.81 -25.21
CA MET A 42 13.92 -6.68 -24.46
C MET A 42 12.94 -6.24 -23.37
N GLY A 43 11.66 -6.07 -23.70
CA GLY A 43 10.61 -5.75 -22.74
C GLY A 43 10.48 -6.79 -21.63
N ALA A 44 10.62 -8.07 -21.97
CA ALA A 44 10.57 -9.16 -21.02
C ALA A 44 11.73 -9.09 -20.01
N VAL A 45 12.97 -8.92 -20.48
CA VAL A 45 14.16 -8.87 -19.58
C VAL A 45 14.20 -7.60 -18.73
N LEU A 46 13.47 -6.55 -19.13
CA LEU A 46 13.28 -5.32 -18.32
C LEU A 46 12.10 -5.41 -17.34
N GLY A 47 11.49 -6.57 -17.14
CA GLY A 47 10.39 -6.74 -16.17
C GLY A 47 9.01 -6.34 -16.72
N GLY A 48 8.86 -6.19 -18.03
CA GLY A 48 7.57 -5.98 -18.70
C GLY A 48 6.60 -7.14 -18.46
N ARG A 49 5.30 -6.90 -18.71
CA ARG A 49 4.28 -7.96 -18.69
C ARG A 49 4.52 -8.92 -19.83
N THR A 50 4.50 -10.20 -19.55
CA THR A 50 4.65 -11.26 -20.55
C THR A 50 3.43 -12.16 -20.54
N SER A 51 2.96 -12.58 -21.73
CA SER A 51 1.95 -13.62 -21.89
C SER A 51 2.61 -14.99 -22.09
N ARG A 52 1.86 -16.07 -21.85
CA ARG A 52 2.34 -17.44 -22.13
C ARG A 52 2.57 -17.67 -23.62
N GLU A 53 1.93 -16.89 -24.45
CA GLU A 53 2.06 -16.92 -25.91
C GLU A 53 3.47 -16.49 -26.38
N LEU A 54 4.23 -15.81 -25.51
CA LEU A 54 5.62 -15.46 -25.79
C LEU A 54 6.53 -16.69 -25.83
N ILE A 55 6.15 -17.78 -25.15
CA ILE A 55 6.94 -19.02 -25.14
C ILE A 55 6.76 -19.76 -26.46
N ARG A 56 7.86 -20.19 -27.05
CA ARG A 56 7.87 -20.99 -28.31
C ARG A 56 7.00 -22.24 -28.16
N THR A 57 6.17 -22.51 -29.14
CA THR A 57 5.29 -23.68 -29.17
C THR A 57 6.11 -24.97 -29.03
N GLY A 58 5.82 -25.75 -27.98
CA GLY A 58 6.50 -27.00 -27.65
C GLY A 58 7.72 -26.86 -26.72
N ALA A 59 7.99 -25.63 -26.22
CA ALA A 59 8.98 -25.39 -25.17
C ALA A 59 8.28 -25.23 -23.80
N ASP A 60 8.91 -25.70 -22.74
CA ASP A 60 8.42 -25.58 -21.36
C ASP A 60 8.71 -24.21 -20.77
N LYS A 61 9.76 -23.55 -21.26
CA LYS A 61 10.19 -22.23 -20.82
C LYS A 61 10.81 -21.41 -21.93
N ALA A 62 10.74 -20.08 -21.76
CA ALA A 62 11.54 -19.10 -22.50
C ALA A 62 12.59 -18.51 -21.58
N PHE A 63 13.74 -18.14 -22.12
CA PHE A 63 14.82 -17.47 -21.43
C PHE A 63 15.28 -16.24 -22.19
N VAL A 64 15.55 -15.16 -21.45
CA VAL A 64 16.15 -13.96 -22.01
C VAL A 64 17.16 -13.39 -21.02
N SER A 65 18.32 -12.97 -21.53
CA SER A 65 19.29 -12.20 -20.78
C SER A 65 19.78 -10.98 -21.55
N ALA A 66 20.08 -9.91 -20.82
CA ALA A 66 20.60 -8.68 -21.34
C ALA A 66 21.80 -8.22 -20.51
N GLU A 67 22.91 -7.96 -21.20
CA GLU A 67 24.13 -7.48 -20.60
C GLU A 67 24.29 -5.99 -20.91
N PHE A 68 24.47 -5.20 -19.86
CA PHE A 68 24.65 -3.74 -19.95
C PHE A 68 26.03 -3.37 -19.44
N SER A 69 26.74 -2.51 -20.20
CA SER A 69 28.02 -1.94 -19.79
C SER A 69 27.92 -0.48 -19.38
N GLY A 70 28.91 -0.03 -18.63
CA GLY A 70 29.01 1.36 -18.15
C GLY A 70 27.84 1.75 -17.24
N VAL A 71 27.35 0.81 -16.43
CA VAL A 71 26.27 1.02 -15.47
C VAL A 71 26.83 1.66 -14.20
N SER A 72 26.30 2.82 -13.82
CA SER A 72 26.71 3.47 -12.57
C SER A 72 26.15 2.73 -11.35
N PRO A 73 26.96 2.44 -10.32
CA PRO A 73 26.47 1.85 -9.07
C PRO A 73 25.55 2.79 -8.27
N GLU A 74 25.53 4.09 -8.61
CA GLU A 74 24.71 5.11 -7.94
C GLU A 74 23.28 5.20 -8.49
N LEU A 75 22.90 4.36 -9.48
CA LEU A 75 21.54 4.32 -9.99
C LEU A 75 20.56 3.97 -8.87
N PRO A 76 19.51 4.81 -8.63
CA PRO A 76 18.58 4.64 -7.52
C PRO A 76 17.91 3.26 -7.48
N GLY A 77 17.53 2.73 -8.64
CA GLY A 77 16.91 1.39 -8.76
C GLY A 77 17.85 0.25 -8.35
N LEU A 78 19.15 0.38 -8.59
CA LEU A 78 20.15 -0.60 -8.15
C LEU A 78 20.35 -0.53 -6.63
N ALA A 79 20.59 0.68 -6.10
CA ALA A 79 20.81 0.90 -4.67
C ALA A 79 19.61 0.48 -3.83
N ALA A 80 18.39 0.84 -4.23
CA ALA A 80 17.15 0.49 -3.54
C ALA A 80 16.90 -1.03 -3.47
N ASN A 81 17.39 -1.79 -4.47
CA ASN A 81 17.20 -3.24 -4.56
C ASN A 81 18.44 -4.04 -4.11
N GLY A 82 19.48 -3.36 -3.64
CA GLY A 82 20.73 -3.98 -3.17
C GLY A 82 21.45 -4.76 -4.26
N VAL A 83 21.35 -4.33 -5.52
CA VAL A 83 22.05 -4.86 -6.68
C VAL A 83 23.20 -3.91 -7.01
N ALA A 84 24.34 -4.46 -7.39
CA ALA A 84 25.49 -3.68 -7.85
C ALA A 84 25.98 -4.23 -9.20
N PRO A 85 26.46 -3.37 -10.11
CA PRO A 85 27.20 -3.81 -11.28
C PRO A 85 28.52 -4.44 -10.84
N ASP A 86 29.13 -5.20 -11.72
CA ASP A 86 30.48 -5.73 -11.51
C ASP A 86 31.53 -4.61 -11.52
N GLU A 87 32.81 -4.94 -11.19
CA GLU A 87 33.89 -3.97 -11.04
C GLU A 87 34.17 -3.17 -12.34
N ASP A 88 33.87 -3.75 -13.49
CA ASP A 88 33.98 -3.11 -14.83
C ASP A 88 32.75 -2.31 -15.24
N GLY A 89 31.73 -2.22 -14.38
CA GLY A 89 30.47 -1.56 -14.65
C GLY A 89 29.48 -2.39 -15.47
N THR A 90 29.67 -3.73 -15.53
CA THR A 90 28.77 -4.64 -16.24
C THR A 90 27.62 -5.08 -15.34
N LEU A 91 26.41 -5.10 -15.91
CA LEU A 91 25.20 -5.62 -15.25
C LEU A 91 24.49 -6.61 -16.16
N LEU A 92 24.34 -7.84 -15.68
CA LEU A 92 23.62 -8.91 -16.37
C LEU A 92 22.22 -9.08 -15.76
N LEU A 93 21.18 -8.78 -16.54
CA LEU A 93 19.79 -9.08 -16.21
C LEU A 93 19.33 -10.35 -16.91
N GLN A 94 18.60 -11.21 -16.18
CA GLN A 94 18.13 -12.49 -16.71
C GLN A 94 16.70 -12.75 -16.28
N ARG A 95 15.89 -13.33 -17.18
CA ARG A 95 14.53 -13.78 -16.87
C ARG A 95 14.22 -15.10 -17.55
N GLU A 96 13.70 -16.04 -16.75
CA GLU A 96 13.08 -17.28 -17.23
C GLU A 96 11.57 -17.17 -17.05
N ILE A 97 10.82 -17.54 -18.09
CA ILE A 97 9.35 -17.49 -18.12
C ILE A 97 8.89 -18.93 -18.36
N PHE A 98 8.15 -19.49 -17.42
CA PHE A 98 7.68 -20.87 -17.47
C PHE A 98 6.24 -20.96 -17.99
N SER A 99 5.89 -22.05 -18.64
CA SER A 99 4.55 -22.31 -19.18
C SER A 99 3.46 -22.37 -18.08
N ASP A 100 3.83 -22.68 -16.84
CA ASP A 100 2.95 -22.64 -15.65
C ASP A 100 2.68 -21.20 -15.14
N GLY A 101 3.33 -20.19 -15.73
CA GLY A 101 3.19 -18.78 -15.38
C GLY A 101 4.19 -18.29 -14.34
N LYS A 102 5.06 -19.15 -13.82
CA LYS A 102 6.15 -18.72 -12.94
C LYS A 102 7.21 -17.94 -13.71
N ASN A 103 7.88 -17.04 -12.99
CA ASN A 103 8.99 -16.27 -13.52
C ASN A 103 10.15 -16.32 -12.54
N THR A 104 11.35 -16.54 -13.04
CA THR A 104 12.59 -16.43 -12.28
C THR A 104 13.42 -15.29 -12.87
N CYS A 105 13.76 -14.30 -12.04
CA CYS A 105 14.57 -13.16 -12.46
C CYS A 105 15.87 -13.11 -11.66
N ARG A 106 16.94 -12.68 -12.32
CA ARG A 106 18.27 -12.52 -11.70
C ARG A 106 18.94 -11.23 -12.20
N ALA A 107 19.72 -10.62 -11.32
CA ALA A 107 20.65 -9.53 -11.65
C ALA A 107 22.04 -9.91 -11.10
N ASN A 108 23.05 -10.01 -11.98
CA ASN A 108 24.38 -10.55 -11.69
C ASN A 108 24.32 -11.85 -10.86
N GLY A 109 23.47 -12.80 -11.30
CA GLY A 109 23.25 -14.08 -10.63
C GLY A 109 22.39 -14.03 -9.36
N ARG A 110 22.14 -12.85 -8.77
CA ARG A 110 21.32 -12.69 -7.58
C ARG A 110 19.82 -12.76 -7.94
N PRO A 111 19.02 -13.58 -7.25
CA PRO A 111 17.58 -13.65 -7.50
C PRO A 111 16.88 -12.33 -7.09
N ILE A 112 16.00 -11.83 -7.95
CA ILE A 112 15.19 -10.63 -7.74
C ILE A 112 13.74 -10.88 -8.18
N THR A 113 12.82 -10.04 -7.73
CA THR A 113 11.42 -10.09 -8.18
C THR A 113 11.23 -9.39 -9.52
N VAL A 114 10.11 -9.69 -10.23
CA VAL A 114 9.74 -8.98 -11.47
C VAL A 114 9.57 -7.47 -11.25
N SER A 115 9.09 -7.07 -10.07
CA SER A 115 8.94 -5.64 -9.71
C SER A 115 10.30 -4.95 -9.58
N GLN A 116 11.26 -5.58 -8.92
CA GLN A 116 12.64 -5.08 -8.81
C GLN A 116 13.32 -5.03 -10.17
N LEU A 117 13.16 -6.09 -10.98
CA LEU A 117 13.67 -6.12 -12.35
C LEU A 117 13.13 -4.96 -13.19
N ARG A 118 11.83 -4.61 -13.02
CA ARG A 118 11.21 -3.48 -13.72
C ARG A 118 11.79 -2.13 -13.28
N GLN A 119 12.01 -1.96 -11.97
CA GLN A 119 12.61 -0.72 -11.44
C GLN A 119 14.03 -0.52 -11.98
N ILE A 120 14.84 -1.56 -11.97
CA ILE A 120 16.22 -1.53 -12.50
C ILE A 120 16.19 -1.30 -14.02
N GLY A 121 15.35 -2.06 -14.74
CA GLY A 121 15.26 -1.99 -16.21
C GLY A 121 14.85 -0.63 -16.73
N ALA A 122 13.95 0.06 -16.01
CA ALA A 122 13.48 1.40 -16.39
C ALA A 122 14.58 2.48 -16.38
N GLU A 123 15.69 2.26 -15.65
CA GLU A 123 16.83 3.19 -15.60
C GLU A 123 17.93 2.85 -16.64
N LEU A 124 17.88 1.67 -17.24
CA LEU A 124 18.92 1.18 -18.16
C LEU A 124 18.54 1.38 -19.64
N LEU A 125 17.28 1.12 -19.97
CA LEU A 125 16.81 1.12 -21.35
C LEU A 125 15.35 1.56 -21.41
N ASN A 126 15.05 2.44 -22.39
CA ASN A 126 13.68 2.88 -22.65
C ASN A 126 13.22 2.41 -24.05
N ILE A 127 12.08 1.71 -24.09
CA ILE A 127 11.48 1.20 -25.34
C ILE A 127 10.39 2.16 -25.77
N HIS A 128 10.61 2.88 -26.84
CA HIS A 128 9.66 3.77 -27.48
C HIS A 128 8.89 3.02 -28.58
N GLY A 129 7.78 2.37 -28.20
CA GLY A 129 6.91 1.60 -29.09
C GLY A 129 5.47 2.10 -29.10
N GLN A 130 4.59 1.28 -29.65
CA GLN A 130 3.15 1.57 -29.81
C GLN A 130 2.45 1.89 -28.46
N HIS A 131 2.88 1.26 -27.37
CA HIS A 131 2.30 1.46 -26.04
C HIS A 131 2.71 2.79 -25.38
N ASP A 132 3.94 3.26 -25.62
CA ASP A 132 4.41 4.54 -25.09
C ASP A 132 3.77 5.74 -25.79
N GLY A 133 3.42 5.58 -27.06
CA GLY A 133 2.61 6.56 -27.78
C GLY A 133 1.28 6.84 -27.06
N GLN A 134 0.65 5.81 -26.51
CA GLN A 134 -0.60 5.94 -25.76
C GLN A 134 -0.40 6.72 -24.43
N GLN A 135 0.70 6.55 -23.73
CA GLN A 135 0.96 7.30 -22.48
C GLN A 135 1.14 8.80 -22.72
N LEU A 136 1.80 9.21 -23.80
CA LEU A 136 1.91 10.63 -24.18
C LEU A 136 0.58 11.24 -24.64
N LEU A 137 -0.38 10.41 -25.05
CA LEU A 137 -1.74 10.83 -25.38
C LEU A 137 -2.63 10.94 -24.12
N ASP A 138 -2.19 10.38 -23.00
CA ASP A 138 -2.90 10.43 -21.72
C ASP A 138 -2.66 11.77 -21.04
N GLU A 139 -3.70 12.60 -20.96
CA GLU A 139 -3.63 13.92 -20.34
C GLU A 139 -3.22 13.89 -18.86
N GLU A 140 -3.47 12.79 -18.14
CA GLU A 140 -3.08 12.64 -16.74
C GLU A 140 -1.55 12.57 -16.54
N GLN A 141 -0.82 12.15 -17.58
CA GLN A 141 0.64 12.04 -17.55
C GLN A 141 1.37 13.33 -17.94
N HIS A 142 0.69 14.30 -18.54
CA HIS A 142 1.33 15.52 -19.08
C HIS A 142 2.04 16.32 -17.99
N GLY A 143 1.47 16.39 -16.77
CA GLY A 143 2.11 17.05 -15.64
C GLY A 143 3.43 16.40 -15.26
N ALA A 144 3.47 15.06 -15.18
CA ALA A 144 4.69 14.32 -14.84
C ALA A 144 5.78 14.45 -15.92
N TYR A 145 5.40 14.49 -17.20
CA TYR A 145 6.36 14.76 -18.29
C TYR A 145 6.95 16.17 -18.19
N LEU A 146 6.12 17.18 -17.90
CA LEU A 146 6.57 18.54 -17.73
C LEU A 146 7.49 18.69 -16.51
N ASP A 147 7.14 18.08 -15.39
CA ASP A 147 7.92 18.09 -14.15
C ASP A 147 9.31 17.47 -14.38
N ARG A 148 9.37 16.33 -15.07
CA ARG A 148 10.64 15.68 -15.44
C ARG A 148 11.47 16.57 -16.37
N PHE A 149 10.85 17.17 -17.39
CA PHE A 149 11.55 18.07 -18.31
C PHE A 149 12.08 19.30 -17.58
N GLY A 150 11.28 19.91 -16.72
CA GLY A 150 11.61 21.12 -15.95
C GLY A 150 12.46 20.86 -14.71
N ARG A 151 12.69 19.59 -14.34
CA ARG A 151 13.35 19.18 -13.08
C ARG A 151 12.69 19.83 -11.86
N THR A 152 11.36 19.85 -11.85
CA THR A 152 10.57 20.48 -10.79
C THR A 152 10.26 19.52 -9.62
N GLU A 153 10.75 18.28 -9.65
CA GLU A 153 10.53 17.26 -8.61
C GLU A 153 10.88 17.73 -7.19
N PRO A 154 11.98 18.49 -6.95
CA PRO A 154 12.27 19.00 -5.61
C PRO A 154 11.21 19.98 -5.09
N VAL A 155 10.64 20.82 -5.99
CA VAL A 155 9.58 21.77 -5.64
C VAL A 155 8.25 21.05 -5.45
N LEU A 156 7.96 20.05 -6.29
CA LEU A 156 6.81 19.16 -6.12
C LEU A 156 6.89 18.41 -4.79
N ALA A 157 8.05 17.90 -4.41
CA ALA A 157 8.24 17.23 -3.12
C ALA A 157 8.07 18.19 -1.93
N ALA A 158 8.50 19.45 -2.05
CA ALA A 158 8.25 20.47 -1.03
C ALA A 158 6.76 20.79 -0.90
N TYR A 159 6.05 20.93 -2.03
CA TYR A 159 4.60 21.09 -2.07
C TYR A 159 3.89 19.90 -1.44
N GLY A 160 4.30 18.68 -1.76
CA GLY A 160 3.71 17.44 -1.24
C GLY A 160 3.73 17.39 0.29
N LYS A 161 4.82 17.83 0.95
CA LYS A 161 4.89 17.89 2.42
C LYS A 161 3.82 18.80 3.03
N GLU A 162 3.62 19.98 2.42
CA GLU A 162 2.60 20.94 2.89
C GLU A 162 1.18 20.38 2.63
N TYR A 163 0.97 19.73 1.49
CA TYR A 163 -0.29 19.10 1.14
C TYR A 163 -0.63 17.94 2.10
N ASP A 164 0.31 17.06 2.42
CA ASP A 164 0.12 15.95 3.35
C ASP A 164 -0.21 16.46 4.76
N ALA A 165 0.46 17.52 5.21
CA ALA A 165 0.16 18.16 6.49
C ALA A 165 -1.27 18.74 6.52
N MET A 166 -1.70 19.39 5.43
CA MET A 166 -3.07 19.88 5.30
C MET A 166 -4.10 18.73 5.27
N ALA A 167 -3.81 17.66 4.53
CA ALA A 167 -4.69 16.50 4.42
C ALA A 167 -4.87 15.78 5.77
N ASP A 168 -3.79 15.63 6.56
CA ASP A 168 -3.85 15.07 7.91
C ASP A 168 -4.74 15.93 8.84
N LEU A 169 -4.58 17.27 8.79
CA LEU A 169 -5.43 18.18 9.57
C LEU A 169 -6.91 18.08 9.17
N LYS A 170 -7.22 17.99 7.87
CA LYS A 170 -8.59 17.80 7.38
C LYS A 170 -9.18 16.47 7.85
N ALA A 171 -8.38 15.39 7.84
CA ALA A 171 -8.81 14.08 8.32
C ALA A 171 -9.10 14.11 9.83
N ARG A 172 -8.24 14.75 10.64
CA ARG A 172 -8.45 14.92 12.10
C ARG A 172 -9.69 15.75 12.42
N ILE A 173 -9.89 16.86 11.75
CA ILE A 173 -11.10 17.68 11.91
C ILE A 173 -12.35 16.87 11.59
N ARG A 174 -12.36 16.14 10.47
CA ARG A 174 -13.50 15.29 10.09
C ARG A 174 -13.77 14.17 11.11
N ALA A 175 -12.74 13.61 11.72
CA ALA A 175 -12.88 12.59 12.76
C ALA A 175 -13.49 13.14 14.06
N LEU A 176 -13.26 14.43 14.37
CA LEU A 176 -13.82 15.11 15.55
C LEU A 176 -15.21 15.72 15.30
N GLN A 177 -15.60 15.92 14.06
CA GLN A 177 -16.94 16.42 13.69
C GLN A 177 -17.96 15.28 13.82
N MET A 178 -18.56 15.17 15.03
CA MET A 178 -19.76 14.35 15.24
C MET A 178 -21.01 15.19 15.08
N ASP A 179 -22.13 14.54 14.76
CA ASP A 179 -23.44 15.20 14.80
C ASP A 179 -23.70 15.70 16.24
N GLU A 180 -24.03 16.97 16.40
CA GLU A 180 -24.28 17.64 17.68
C GLU A 180 -25.31 16.88 18.55
N ALA A 181 -26.36 16.34 17.91
CA ALA A 181 -27.37 15.55 18.62
C ALA A 181 -26.86 14.20 19.11
N GLU A 182 -25.93 13.58 18.40
CA GLU A 182 -25.28 12.34 18.80
C GLU A 182 -24.24 12.58 19.89
N LYS A 183 -23.46 13.66 19.78
CA LYS A 183 -22.52 14.13 20.80
C LYS A 183 -23.24 14.38 22.13
N ALA A 184 -24.33 15.15 22.13
CA ALA A 184 -25.11 15.45 23.33
C ALA A 184 -25.64 14.17 24.00
N ARG A 185 -26.26 13.28 23.23
CA ARG A 185 -26.75 11.99 23.75
C ARG A 185 -25.64 11.14 24.36
N ARG A 186 -24.48 11.11 23.74
CA ARG A 186 -23.35 10.34 24.25
C ARG A 186 -22.79 10.94 25.53
N MET A 187 -22.66 12.27 25.59
CA MET A 187 -22.23 12.99 26.80
C MET A 187 -23.19 12.77 27.97
N ASP A 188 -24.51 12.86 27.75
CA ASP A 188 -25.51 12.60 28.78
C ASP A 188 -25.45 11.15 29.29
N SER A 189 -25.27 10.20 28.38
CA SER A 189 -25.07 8.80 28.75
C SER A 189 -23.81 8.58 29.61
N LEU A 190 -22.68 9.19 29.21
CA LEU A 190 -21.43 9.10 29.96
C LEU A 190 -21.55 9.75 31.35
N ARG A 191 -22.15 10.94 31.44
CA ARG A 191 -22.40 11.62 32.73
C ARG A 191 -23.24 10.77 33.66
N PHE A 192 -24.30 10.15 33.14
CA PHE A 192 -25.14 9.24 33.93
C PHE A 192 -24.35 8.03 34.44
N GLN A 193 -23.55 7.39 33.58
CA GLN A 193 -22.74 6.23 33.95
C GLN A 193 -21.68 6.57 34.99
N ILE A 194 -21.03 7.72 34.84
CA ILE A 194 -20.03 8.23 35.81
C ILE A 194 -20.70 8.48 37.14
N ASP A 195 -21.81 9.21 37.18
CA ASP A 195 -22.54 9.53 38.42
C ASP A 195 -23.03 8.26 39.13
N GLU A 196 -23.55 7.26 38.42
CA GLU A 196 -24.00 5.97 38.98
C GLU A 196 -22.83 5.21 39.61
N LEU A 197 -21.67 5.16 38.96
CA LEU A 197 -20.48 4.46 39.44
C LEU A 197 -19.77 5.22 40.59
N GLU A 198 -19.71 6.54 40.53
CA GLU A 198 -19.13 7.38 41.60
C GLU A 198 -19.95 7.32 42.90
N ARG A 199 -21.29 7.41 42.78
CA ARG A 199 -22.19 7.26 43.93
C ARG A 199 -22.14 5.88 44.54
N ALA A 200 -21.72 4.90 43.78
CA ALA A 200 -21.58 3.54 44.30
C ALA A 200 -20.38 3.35 45.22
N GLU A 201 -19.42 4.29 45.25
CA GLU A 201 -18.23 4.27 46.12
C GLU A 201 -17.54 2.89 46.12
N LEU A 202 -17.20 2.40 44.93
CA LEU A 202 -16.66 1.07 44.72
C LEU A 202 -15.27 0.91 45.37
N VAL A 203 -15.10 -0.14 46.18
CA VAL A 203 -13.83 -0.46 46.82
C VAL A 203 -13.30 -1.79 46.29
N PRO A 204 -12.05 -1.87 45.79
CA PRO A 204 -11.44 -3.13 45.38
C PRO A 204 -11.42 -4.16 46.50
N GLY A 205 -11.83 -5.41 46.20
CA GLY A 205 -11.89 -6.50 47.22
C GLY A 205 -13.14 -6.50 48.08
N GLU A 206 -14.02 -5.48 47.99
CA GLU A 206 -15.24 -5.37 48.81
C GLU A 206 -16.18 -6.59 48.64
N GLU A 207 -16.24 -7.19 47.46
CA GLU A 207 -17.12 -8.34 47.19
C GLU A 207 -16.74 -9.57 48.03
N GLU A 208 -15.45 -9.85 48.13
CA GLU A 208 -14.93 -10.94 48.94
C GLU A 208 -15.21 -10.72 50.43
N GLU A 209 -14.97 -9.48 50.89
CA GLU A 209 -15.25 -9.11 52.28
C GLU A 209 -16.74 -9.23 52.63
N LEU A 210 -17.62 -8.71 51.78
CA LEU A 210 -19.07 -8.82 51.94
C LEU A 210 -19.54 -10.29 51.91
N THR A 211 -18.95 -11.12 51.03
CA THR A 211 -19.28 -12.54 50.96
C THR A 211 -18.87 -13.28 52.23
N GLN A 212 -17.68 -13.02 52.75
CA GLN A 212 -17.23 -13.59 54.03
C GLN A 212 -18.11 -13.14 55.17
N ARG A 213 -18.37 -11.83 55.30
CA ARG A 213 -19.20 -11.27 56.37
C ARG A 213 -20.63 -11.81 56.33
N ARG A 214 -21.26 -11.89 55.13
CA ARG A 214 -22.59 -12.50 54.93
C ARG A 214 -22.64 -13.95 55.41
N ASN A 215 -21.60 -14.75 55.11
CA ASN A 215 -21.55 -16.15 55.52
C ASN A 215 -21.46 -16.28 57.06
N ILE A 216 -20.69 -15.40 57.72
CA ILE A 216 -20.60 -15.36 59.19
C ILE A 216 -21.96 -15.00 59.78
N LEU A 217 -22.59 -13.93 59.29
CA LEU A 217 -23.87 -13.44 59.81
C LEU A 217 -25.02 -14.45 59.58
N ARG A 218 -25.13 -15.07 58.40
CA ARG A 218 -26.14 -16.12 58.15
C ARG A 218 -25.96 -17.38 59.00
N ASN A 219 -24.72 -17.72 59.33
CA ASN A 219 -24.44 -18.80 60.25
C ASN A 219 -24.77 -18.35 61.70
N GLY A 220 -24.57 -17.09 62.00
CA GLY A 220 -24.93 -16.46 63.29
C GLY A 220 -26.44 -16.47 63.53
N GLU A 221 -27.25 -16.12 62.51
CA GLU A 221 -28.72 -16.20 62.60
C GLU A 221 -29.20 -17.61 62.98
N LYS A 222 -28.70 -18.65 62.31
CA LYS A 222 -29.03 -20.05 62.65
C LYS A 222 -28.57 -20.45 64.01
N PHE A 223 -27.38 -19.97 64.42
CA PHE A 223 -26.82 -20.26 65.75
C PHE A 223 -27.64 -19.60 66.84
N MET A 224 -28.03 -18.33 66.67
CA MET A 224 -28.90 -17.61 67.60
C MET A 224 -30.30 -18.23 67.72
N ALA A 225 -30.88 -18.65 66.60
CA ALA A 225 -32.19 -19.35 66.60
C ALA A 225 -32.12 -20.69 67.36
N ALA A 226 -31.03 -21.45 67.17
CA ALA A 226 -30.84 -22.72 67.89
C ALA A 226 -30.63 -22.51 69.39
N LEU A 227 -29.79 -21.55 69.81
CA LEU A 227 -29.56 -21.22 71.24
C LEU A 227 -30.82 -20.68 71.88
N SER A 228 -31.55 -19.76 71.25
CA SER A 228 -32.81 -19.23 71.76
C SER A 228 -33.88 -20.33 71.91
N GLY A 229 -33.97 -21.26 70.91
CA GLY A 229 -34.86 -22.40 71.06
C GLY A 229 -34.49 -23.36 72.15
N ALA A 230 -33.18 -23.61 72.37
CA ALA A 230 -32.71 -24.45 73.46
C ALA A 230 -32.93 -23.78 74.82
N ASP A 231 -32.63 -22.46 74.96
CA ASP A 231 -32.88 -21.68 76.19
C ASP A 231 -34.39 -21.69 76.50
N TYR A 232 -35.24 -21.46 75.55
CA TYR A 232 -36.68 -21.54 75.73
C TYR A 232 -37.16 -22.91 76.24
N CYS A 233 -36.65 -23.98 75.69
CA CYS A 233 -37.01 -25.33 76.12
C CYS A 233 -36.56 -25.62 77.55
N LEU A 234 -35.38 -25.10 77.98
CA LEU A 234 -34.85 -25.35 79.28
C LEU A 234 -35.41 -24.38 80.33
N SER A 235 -35.44 -23.10 80.06
CA SER A 235 -35.84 -22.04 80.97
C SER A 235 -37.34 -21.75 80.95
N GLY A 236 -38.01 -21.91 79.82
CA GLY A 236 -39.39 -21.49 79.59
C GLY A 236 -39.54 -20.00 79.45
N ASP A 237 -40.82 -19.52 79.46
CA ASP A 237 -41.20 -18.12 79.46
C ASP A 237 -42.35 -17.88 80.49
N ASP A 238 -42.99 -16.71 80.46
CA ASP A 238 -44.09 -16.34 81.34
C ASP A 238 -45.35 -17.23 81.19
N GLU A 239 -45.51 -17.86 79.99
CA GLU A 239 -46.68 -18.70 79.63
C GLU A 239 -46.40 -20.22 79.70
N SER A 240 -45.14 -20.63 79.63
CA SER A 240 -44.73 -22.03 79.55
C SER A 240 -43.58 -22.38 80.48
N ALA A 241 -43.78 -23.35 81.32
CA ALA A 241 -42.75 -23.84 82.21
C ALA A 241 -41.67 -24.63 81.47
N GLY A 242 -40.42 -24.19 81.54
CA GLY A 242 -39.27 -24.88 80.98
C GLY A 242 -38.91 -26.15 81.73
N ALA A 243 -38.03 -26.98 81.15
CA ALA A 243 -37.62 -28.28 81.70
C ALA A 243 -37.06 -28.14 83.15
N VAL A 244 -36.32 -27.06 83.47
CA VAL A 244 -35.79 -26.77 84.78
C VAL A 244 -36.90 -26.63 85.81
N ASN A 245 -37.99 -25.90 85.47
CA ASN A 245 -39.13 -25.71 86.30
C ASN A 245 -39.94 -27.02 86.45
N GLN A 246 -40.14 -27.77 85.39
CA GLN A 246 -40.82 -29.08 85.39
C GLN A 246 -40.06 -30.11 86.28
N LEU A 247 -38.72 -30.13 86.17
CA LEU A 247 -37.88 -30.98 87.03
C LEU A 247 -37.92 -30.54 88.52
N ARG A 248 -38.02 -29.25 88.83
CA ARG A 248 -38.21 -28.75 90.13
C ARG A 248 -39.57 -29.22 90.71
N ASP A 249 -40.63 -29.10 89.97
CA ASP A 249 -41.95 -29.55 90.42
C ASP A 249 -41.99 -31.06 90.71
N ALA A 250 -41.29 -31.84 89.82
CA ALA A 250 -41.15 -33.29 90.01
C ALA A 250 -40.28 -33.61 91.29
N GLU A 251 -39.22 -32.86 91.53
CA GLU A 251 -38.39 -32.98 92.73
C GLU A 251 -39.18 -32.64 93.97
N GLU A 252 -39.96 -31.55 93.96
CA GLU A 252 -40.81 -31.18 95.07
C GLU A 252 -41.84 -32.27 95.41
N ALA A 253 -42.51 -32.81 94.38
CA ALA A 253 -43.47 -33.92 94.58
C ALA A 253 -42.81 -35.15 95.17
N MET A 254 -41.64 -35.54 94.66
CA MET A 254 -40.87 -36.68 95.23
C MET A 254 -40.31 -36.38 96.61
N GLY A 255 -40.02 -35.09 96.95
CA GLY A 255 -39.59 -34.63 98.21
C GLY A 255 -40.56 -34.98 99.38
N THR A 256 -41.86 -35.04 99.11
CA THR A 256 -42.90 -35.38 100.10
C THR A 256 -42.87 -36.85 100.50
N ILE A 257 -42.31 -37.75 99.70
CA ILE A 257 -42.31 -39.22 99.97
C ILE A 257 -40.85 -39.76 100.07
N ARG A 258 -39.82 -39.00 99.94
CA ARG A 258 -38.38 -39.40 99.98
C ARG A 258 -37.98 -40.16 101.24
N THR A 259 -38.66 -39.98 102.42
CA THR A 259 -38.37 -40.61 103.70
C THR A 259 -39.08 -41.96 103.90
N LEU A 260 -39.90 -42.43 102.93
CA LEU A 260 -40.71 -43.65 103.01
C LEU A 260 -39.98 -44.89 102.53
N GLY A 261 -38.83 -44.79 101.92
CA GLY A 261 -38.04 -45.92 101.43
C GLY A 261 -36.73 -45.46 100.79
N ASP A 262 -35.64 -46.27 100.81
CA ASP A 262 -34.32 -45.97 100.31
C ASP A 262 -34.30 -45.77 98.78
N ASP A 263 -35.13 -46.55 98.09
CA ASP A 263 -35.34 -46.46 96.59
C ASP A 263 -35.97 -45.10 96.18
N LEU A 264 -36.89 -44.59 97.04
CA LEU A 264 -37.52 -43.28 96.82
C LEU A 264 -36.57 -42.12 97.05
N ALA A 265 -35.71 -42.30 98.06
CA ALA A 265 -34.64 -41.33 98.35
C ALA A 265 -33.62 -41.27 97.20
N GLU A 266 -33.28 -42.40 96.61
CA GLU A 266 -32.39 -42.44 95.41
C GLU A 266 -33.01 -41.77 94.17
N LEU A 267 -34.32 -42.02 93.91
CA LEU A 267 -35.05 -41.35 92.86
C LEU A 267 -35.09 -39.81 93.02
N TYR A 268 -35.36 -39.37 94.27
CA TYR A 268 -35.30 -37.92 94.62
C TYR A 268 -33.94 -37.34 94.28
N LYS A 269 -32.85 -37.97 94.66
CA LYS A 269 -31.48 -37.49 94.46
C LYS A 269 -31.14 -37.48 92.93
N ARG A 270 -31.65 -38.40 92.15
CA ARG A 270 -31.47 -38.39 90.69
C ARG A 270 -32.21 -37.22 90.04
N LEU A 271 -33.41 -36.88 90.50
CA LEU A 271 -34.17 -35.71 90.04
C LEU A 271 -33.47 -34.41 90.41
N GLU A 272 -32.96 -34.29 91.62
CA GLU A 272 -32.16 -33.17 92.06
C GLU A 272 -30.95 -32.95 91.18
N ASN A 273 -30.18 -34.02 90.87
CA ASN A 273 -29.02 -33.94 89.96
C ASN A 273 -29.41 -33.52 88.58
N LEU A 274 -30.49 -34.09 87.96
CA LEU A 274 -30.98 -33.70 86.65
C LEU A 274 -31.42 -32.25 86.59
N ARG A 275 -32.09 -31.74 87.62
CA ARG A 275 -32.45 -30.31 87.69
C ARG A 275 -31.25 -29.41 87.73
N CYS A 276 -30.25 -29.76 88.60
CA CYS A 276 -29.01 -28.99 88.65
C CYS A 276 -28.28 -28.97 87.33
N GLU A 277 -28.16 -30.12 86.70
CA GLU A 277 -27.50 -30.22 85.33
C GLU A 277 -28.27 -29.45 84.28
N ALA A 278 -29.62 -29.54 84.27
CA ALA A 278 -30.45 -28.76 83.34
C ALA A 278 -30.33 -27.25 83.56
N TYR A 279 -30.22 -26.83 84.84
CA TYR A 279 -30.01 -25.42 85.18
C TYR A 279 -28.63 -24.92 84.72
N ASP A 280 -27.56 -25.68 84.99
CA ASP A 280 -26.22 -25.35 84.55
C ASP A 280 -26.13 -25.25 83.03
N LEU A 281 -26.77 -26.19 82.26
CA LEU A 281 -26.87 -26.13 80.82
C LEU A 281 -27.61 -24.87 80.35
N SER A 282 -28.70 -24.48 81.05
CA SER A 282 -29.44 -23.27 80.66
C SER A 282 -28.61 -21.99 80.83
N GLU A 283 -27.83 -21.91 81.89
CA GLU A 283 -26.91 -20.79 82.12
C GLU A 283 -25.81 -20.76 81.03
N ILE A 284 -25.17 -21.89 80.74
CA ILE A 284 -24.15 -21.99 79.65
C ILE A 284 -24.72 -21.57 78.29
N ILE A 285 -25.93 -22.01 77.97
CA ILE A 285 -26.60 -21.67 76.69
C ILE A 285 -26.90 -20.16 76.68
N ARG A 286 -27.33 -19.58 77.75
CA ARG A 286 -27.63 -18.16 77.87
C ARG A 286 -26.35 -17.32 77.71
N ASP A 287 -25.26 -17.74 78.40
CA ASP A 287 -23.95 -17.07 78.26
C ASP A 287 -23.44 -17.11 76.84
N LYS A 288 -23.56 -18.29 76.17
CA LYS A 288 -23.18 -18.42 74.76
C LYS A 288 -24.02 -17.55 73.84
N ARG A 289 -25.30 -17.34 74.11
CA ARG A 289 -26.17 -16.45 73.37
C ARG A 289 -25.75 -14.98 73.50
N VAL A 290 -25.31 -14.58 74.69
CA VAL A 290 -24.83 -13.20 74.95
C VAL A 290 -23.45 -12.96 74.38
N GLU A 291 -22.57 -13.96 74.31
CA GLU A 291 -21.25 -13.87 73.70
C GLU A 291 -21.34 -13.69 72.18
N PHE A 292 -22.44 -14.10 71.55
CA PHE A 292 -22.58 -14.08 70.11
C PHE A 292 -23.18 -12.76 69.63
N ASP A 293 -22.32 -11.89 69.01
CA ASP A 293 -22.70 -10.59 68.42
C ASP A 293 -23.33 -10.78 67.04
N PHE A 294 -24.66 -10.88 67.00
CA PHE A 294 -25.45 -10.98 65.78
C PHE A 294 -26.42 -9.80 65.66
N SER A 295 -26.28 -9.03 64.56
CA SER A 295 -27.19 -7.93 64.26
C SER A 295 -27.94 -8.26 62.95
N PRO A 296 -29.25 -8.42 62.98
CA PRO A 296 -30.08 -8.56 61.76
C PRO A 296 -29.95 -7.35 60.82
N GLU A 297 -29.81 -6.16 61.37
CA GLU A 297 -29.65 -4.91 60.62
C GLU A 297 -28.34 -4.89 59.86
N GLU A 298 -27.27 -5.48 60.40
CA GLU A 298 -25.99 -5.63 59.71
C GLU A 298 -26.09 -6.63 58.56
N LEU A 299 -26.81 -7.75 58.75
CA LEU A 299 -27.03 -8.72 57.66
C LEU A 299 -27.79 -8.08 56.52
N ASP A 300 -28.87 -7.35 56.79
CA ASP A 300 -29.64 -6.63 55.76
C ASP A 300 -28.80 -5.58 55.03
N ALA A 301 -27.94 -4.85 55.73
CA ALA A 301 -27.01 -3.89 55.13
C ALA A 301 -26.00 -4.56 54.18
N VAL A 302 -25.41 -5.70 54.62
CA VAL A 302 -24.47 -6.48 53.79
C VAL A 302 -25.15 -7.06 52.57
N GLU A 303 -26.37 -7.60 52.70
CA GLU A 303 -27.14 -8.13 51.57
C GLU A 303 -27.56 -7.03 50.59
N SER A 304 -28.00 -5.88 51.06
CA SER A 304 -28.35 -4.72 50.27
C SER A 304 -27.13 -4.22 49.45
N ARG A 305 -25.96 -4.15 50.07
CA ARG A 305 -24.72 -3.73 49.41
C ARG A 305 -24.26 -4.76 48.36
N ALA A 306 -24.34 -6.04 48.67
CA ALA A 306 -24.01 -7.11 47.73
C ALA A 306 -24.95 -7.09 46.49
N ASP A 307 -26.24 -6.81 46.71
CA ASP A 307 -27.23 -6.69 45.62
C ASP A 307 -26.95 -5.46 44.76
N GLN A 308 -26.54 -4.34 45.35
CA GLN A 308 -26.10 -3.15 44.61
C GLN A 308 -24.91 -3.44 43.72
N LEU A 309 -23.86 -4.08 44.27
CA LEU A 309 -22.70 -4.49 43.47
C LEU A 309 -23.05 -5.44 42.35
N TYR A 310 -23.90 -6.42 42.60
CA TYR A 310 -24.37 -7.38 41.60
C TYR A 310 -25.08 -6.70 40.42
N ARG A 311 -25.91 -5.67 40.67
CA ARG A 311 -26.61 -4.89 39.64
C ARG A 311 -25.63 -4.08 38.82
N LEU A 312 -24.64 -3.45 39.42
CA LEU A 312 -23.60 -2.68 38.76
C LEU A 312 -22.68 -3.57 37.92
N LYS A 313 -22.33 -4.75 38.44
CA LYS A 313 -21.54 -5.73 37.68
C LYS A 313 -22.20 -6.16 36.38
N LYS A 314 -23.50 -6.35 36.37
CA LYS A 314 -24.24 -6.67 35.13
C LYS A 314 -24.20 -5.59 34.07
N LYS A 315 -23.95 -4.33 34.45
CA LYS A 315 -23.96 -3.19 33.54
C LYS A 315 -22.54 -2.81 33.07
N TYR A 316 -21.54 -2.87 33.95
CA TYR A 316 -20.29 -2.13 33.79
C TYR A 316 -19.01 -3.00 33.83
N GLY A 317 -19.09 -4.26 34.28
CA GLY A 317 -17.92 -5.12 34.32
C GLY A 317 -18.11 -6.30 35.28
N ALA A 318 -17.38 -7.39 35.12
CA ALA A 318 -17.52 -8.60 35.93
C ALA A 318 -16.90 -8.47 37.32
N THR A 319 -15.99 -7.53 37.56
CA THR A 319 -15.34 -7.25 38.85
C THR A 319 -15.37 -5.75 39.16
N VAL A 320 -15.11 -5.42 40.44
CA VAL A 320 -15.01 -4.01 40.88
C VAL A 320 -13.87 -3.29 40.14
N GLU A 321 -12.75 -3.94 39.91
CA GLU A 321 -11.61 -3.41 39.18
C GLU A 321 -11.96 -3.11 37.72
N GLU A 322 -12.75 -3.98 37.08
CA GLU A 322 -13.25 -3.73 35.73
C GLU A 322 -14.20 -2.55 35.66
N MET A 323 -15.09 -2.40 36.67
CA MET A 323 -16.00 -1.26 36.80
C MET A 323 -15.24 0.06 37.00
N LEU A 324 -14.19 0.06 37.83
CA LEU A 324 -13.32 1.23 38.03
C LEU A 324 -12.54 1.57 36.75
N THR A 325 -12.03 0.56 36.02
CA THR A 325 -11.38 0.75 34.73
C THR A 325 -12.36 1.33 33.69
N TYR A 326 -13.62 0.88 33.72
CA TYR A 326 -14.67 1.41 32.88
C TYR A 326 -15.01 2.86 33.23
N LEU A 327 -15.09 3.20 34.52
CA LEU A 327 -15.28 4.57 34.99
C LEU A 327 -14.19 5.51 34.47
N ASP A 328 -12.92 5.10 34.55
CA ASP A 328 -11.80 5.91 34.04
C ASP A 328 -11.89 6.10 32.52
N LYS A 329 -12.31 5.08 31.79
CA LYS A 329 -12.57 5.21 30.34
C LYS A 329 -13.70 6.19 30.04
N CYS A 330 -14.80 6.12 30.80
CA CYS A 330 -15.93 7.05 30.62
C CYS A 330 -15.51 8.49 30.92
N ARG A 331 -14.71 8.72 31.95
CA ARG A 331 -14.16 10.04 32.30
C ARG A 331 -13.26 10.58 31.19
N ALA A 332 -12.33 9.75 30.69
CA ALA A 332 -11.43 10.15 29.61
C ALA A 332 -12.20 10.47 28.30
N GLU A 333 -13.24 9.67 27.98
CA GLU A 333 -14.09 9.91 26.82
C GLU A 333 -14.90 11.21 26.97
N LEU A 334 -15.45 11.47 28.14
CA LEU A 334 -16.21 12.70 28.42
C LEU A 334 -15.31 13.94 28.34
N ASP A 335 -14.12 13.89 28.96
CA ASP A 335 -13.14 14.99 28.94
C ASP A 335 -12.68 15.28 27.50
N ALA A 336 -12.41 14.21 26.72
CA ALA A 336 -12.08 14.35 25.30
C ALA A 336 -13.21 15.03 24.48
N MET A 337 -14.48 14.72 24.80
CA MET A 337 -15.63 15.35 24.15
C MET A 337 -15.86 16.79 24.59
N GLU A 338 -15.66 17.12 25.86
CA GLU A 338 -15.77 18.49 26.39
C GLU A 338 -14.65 19.40 25.88
N THR A 339 -13.44 18.86 25.68
CA THR A 339 -12.29 19.60 25.12
C THR A 339 -12.26 19.59 23.57
N ALA A 340 -13.16 18.81 22.93
CA ALA A 340 -13.18 18.67 21.46
C ALA A 340 -13.41 20.01 20.73
N ASP A 341 -14.24 20.90 21.26
CA ASP A 341 -14.53 22.17 20.63
C ASP A 341 -13.31 23.11 20.64
N ASP A 342 -12.58 23.18 21.76
CA ASP A 342 -11.33 23.94 21.84
C ASP A 342 -10.27 23.35 20.92
N THR A 343 -10.21 22.01 20.87
CA THR A 343 -9.30 21.27 19.97
C THR A 343 -9.67 21.53 18.50
N LEU A 344 -10.95 21.55 18.16
CA LEU A 344 -11.47 21.83 16.81
C LEU A 344 -11.05 23.24 16.36
N ILE A 345 -11.28 24.25 17.18
CA ILE A 345 -10.88 25.64 16.91
C ILE A 345 -9.37 25.74 16.64
N LEU A 346 -8.56 25.07 17.47
CA LEU A 346 -7.11 25.05 17.27
C LEU A 346 -6.69 24.34 15.97
N LEU A 347 -7.34 23.23 15.64
CA LEU A 347 -7.08 22.49 14.40
C LEU A 347 -7.51 23.30 13.17
N GLU A 348 -8.62 24.01 13.22
CA GLU A 348 -9.08 24.90 12.14
C GLU A 348 -8.12 26.06 11.90
N GLN A 349 -7.57 26.65 12.98
CA GLN A 349 -6.53 27.68 12.84
C GLN A 349 -5.26 27.12 12.20
N LYS A 350 -4.85 25.90 12.57
CA LYS A 350 -3.71 25.21 11.94
C LYS A 350 -4.01 24.87 10.48
N LEU A 351 -5.23 24.40 10.19
CA LEU A 351 -5.67 24.10 8.82
C LEU A 351 -5.58 25.34 7.93
N LYS A 352 -6.08 26.48 8.40
CA LYS A 352 -6.00 27.75 7.64
C LYS A 352 -4.55 28.16 7.32
N LYS A 353 -3.62 27.91 8.26
CA LYS A 353 -2.19 28.15 8.02
C LYS A 353 -1.62 27.16 6.99
N ALA A 354 -1.96 25.87 7.11
CA ALA A 354 -1.54 24.86 6.17
C ALA A 354 -2.10 25.10 4.75
N GLU A 355 -3.36 25.51 4.63
CA GLU A 355 -3.96 25.89 3.34
C GLU A 355 -3.21 27.07 2.67
N ASN A 356 -2.80 28.06 3.45
CA ASN A 356 -1.98 29.16 2.93
C ASN A 356 -0.58 28.68 2.52
N ALA A 357 0.04 27.77 3.27
CA ALA A 357 1.33 27.17 2.91
C ALA A 357 1.23 26.37 1.60
N VAL A 358 0.19 25.52 1.48
CA VAL A 358 -0.10 24.77 0.24
C VAL A 358 -0.31 25.71 -0.95
N ARG A 359 -1.06 26.80 -0.76
CA ARG A 359 -1.29 27.81 -1.82
C ARG A 359 0.00 28.48 -2.25
N THR A 360 0.87 28.82 -1.30
CA THR A 360 2.16 29.46 -1.58
C THR A 360 3.10 28.49 -2.32
N ALA A 361 3.23 27.26 -1.82
CA ALA A 361 4.04 26.23 -2.46
C ALA A 361 3.48 25.84 -3.85
N GLY A 362 2.14 25.77 -3.97
CA GLY A 362 1.47 25.53 -5.24
C GLY A 362 1.72 26.63 -6.29
N ALA A 363 1.67 27.90 -5.87
CA ALA A 363 1.99 29.01 -6.76
C ALA A 363 3.45 28.97 -7.25
N GLU A 364 4.39 28.59 -6.40
CA GLU A 364 5.79 28.43 -6.81
C GLU A 364 5.97 27.25 -7.77
N LEU A 365 5.31 26.13 -7.52
CA LEU A 365 5.29 24.97 -8.43
C LEU A 365 4.72 25.37 -9.81
N THR A 366 3.57 26.05 -9.82
CA THR A 366 2.94 26.56 -11.05
C THR A 366 3.87 27.50 -11.82
N ARG A 367 4.59 28.39 -11.11
CA ARG A 367 5.57 29.30 -11.72
C ARG A 367 6.69 28.52 -12.42
N MET A 368 7.30 27.57 -11.73
CA MET A 368 8.36 26.72 -12.28
C MET A 368 7.88 25.89 -13.46
N ARG A 369 6.67 25.33 -13.37
CA ARG A 369 6.03 24.58 -14.47
C ARG A 369 5.78 25.46 -15.70
N LYS A 370 5.33 26.70 -15.54
CA LYS A 370 5.14 27.65 -16.66
C LYS A 370 6.46 28.03 -17.34
N GLU A 371 7.53 28.18 -16.57
CA GLU A 371 8.86 28.41 -17.13
C GLU A 371 9.36 27.19 -17.92
N ALA A 372 9.19 25.99 -17.35
CA ALA A 372 9.52 24.74 -18.02
C ALA A 372 8.65 24.53 -19.29
N ALA A 373 7.35 24.85 -19.22
CA ALA A 373 6.44 24.73 -20.35
C ALA A 373 6.89 25.59 -21.54
N LYS A 374 7.27 26.83 -21.32
CA LYS A 374 7.76 27.69 -22.38
C LYS A 374 9.04 27.13 -23.03
N ALA A 375 9.97 26.63 -22.21
CA ALA A 375 11.19 26.00 -22.73
C ALA A 375 10.88 24.72 -23.52
N LEU A 376 9.92 23.91 -23.06
CA LEU A 376 9.48 22.70 -23.73
C LEU A 376 8.77 23.02 -25.04
N GLU A 377 7.87 24.00 -25.07
CA GLU A 377 7.20 24.46 -26.28
C GLU A 377 8.20 24.91 -27.37
N ASP A 378 9.15 25.76 -27.00
CA ASP A 378 10.19 26.24 -27.92
C ASP A 378 11.03 25.10 -28.47
N ARG A 379 11.31 24.09 -27.68
CA ARG A 379 12.12 22.96 -28.08
C ARG A 379 11.35 22.01 -28.98
N ILE A 380 10.12 21.64 -28.63
CA ILE A 380 9.25 20.82 -29.46
C ILE A 380 8.98 21.52 -30.78
N GLN A 381 8.75 22.82 -30.78
CA GLN A 381 8.52 23.57 -32.02
C GLN A 381 9.74 23.55 -32.95
N ARG A 382 10.98 23.52 -32.42
CA ARG A 382 12.20 23.33 -33.23
C ARG A 382 12.26 21.93 -33.80
N GLU A 383 12.03 20.89 -33.00
CA GLU A 383 12.02 19.50 -33.45
C GLU A 383 10.98 19.26 -34.58
N LEU A 384 9.78 19.82 -34.42
CA LEU A 384 8.74 19.73 -35.46
C LEU A 384 9.17 20.41 -36.76
N ARG A 385 9.88 21.52 -36.70
CA ARG A 385 10.43 22.17 -37.91
C ARG A 385 11.49 21.31 -38.58
N ASP A 386 12.36 20.66 -37.82
CA ASP A 386 13.40 19.76 -38.32
C ASP A 386 12.79 18.52 -39.01
N LEU A 387 11.63 18.09 -38.54
CA LEU A 387 10.84 17.01 -39.16
C LEU A 387 9.94 17.47 -40.31
N ASP A 388 10.18 18.68 -40.88
CA ASP A 388 9.43 19.32 -41.96
C ASP A 388 7.94 19.59 -41.63
N MET A 389 7.64 19.80 -40.37
CA MET A 389 6.29 20.08 -39.84
C MET A 389 6.14 21.55 -39.42
N LYS A 390 6.53 22.49 -40.29
CA LYS A 390 6.63 23.93 -40.01
C LYS A 390 5.29 24.60 -39.66
N LYS A 391 4.16 23.99 -40.03
CA LYS A 391 2.82 24.56 -39.84
C LYS A 391 2.19 24.18 -38.51
N ILE A 392 2.68 23.14 -37.85
CA ILE A 392 2.16 22.65 -36.59
C ILE A 392 2.56 23.59 -35.45
N ARG A 393 1.61 23.88 -34.57
CA ARG A 393 1.84 24.61 -33.35
C ARG A 393 1.60 23.67 -32.18
N PHE A 394 2.52 23.69 -31.22
CA PHE A 394 2.43 23.01 -29.94
C PHE A 394 2.29 24.06 -28.83
N ALA A 395 1.44 23.82 -27.85
CA ALA A 395 1.27 24.66 -26.68
C ALA A 395 0.90 23.80 -25.46
N ILE A 396 1.24 24.28 -24.28
CA ILE A 396 0.90 23.64 -23.01
C ILE A 396 -0.13 24.51 -22.30
N ASP A 397 -1.30 23.94 -22.06
CA ASP A 397 -2.40 24.58 -21.39
C ASP A 397 -2.36 24.29 -19.88
N PHE A 398 -2.69 25.30 -19.08
CA PHE A 398 -2.78 25.23 -17.65
C PHE A 398 -4.19 25.62 -17.20
N ALA A 399 -4.90 24.69 -16.59
CA ALA A 399 -6.15 24.97 -15.91
C ALA A 399 -5.95 24.83 -14.39
N GLU A 400 -6.41 25.78 -13.62
CA GLU A 400 -6.39 25.72 -12.16
C GLU A 400 -7.33 24.61 -11.67
N LYS A 401 -6.88 23.83 -10.67
CA LYS A 401 -7.67 22.82 -9.98
C LYS A 401 -7.52 22.95 -8.48
N GLU A 402 -8.44 22.32 -7.75
CA GLU A 402 -8.29 22.18 -6.30
C GLU A 402 -6.96 21.49 -5.96
N PRO A 403 -6.30 21.90 -4.86
CA PRO A 403 -5.05 21.31 -4.42
C PRO A 403 -5.14 19.79 -4.32
N ALA A 404 -4.24 19.10 -5.00
CA ALA A 404 -4.09 17.65 -5.00
C ALA A 404 -2.63 17.27 -4.78
N ALA A 405 -2.33 16.00 -4.59
CA ALA A 405 -0.96 15.54 -4.32
C ALA A 405 0.05 15.91 -5.43
N ASP A 406 -0.42 16.08 -6.66
CA ASP A 406 0.36 16.44 -7.85
C ASP A 406 0.38 17.96 -8.15
N GLY A 407 -0.17 18.79 -7.28
CA GLY A 407 -0.19 20.26 -7.44
C GLY A 407 -1.58 20.85 -7.61
N CYS A 408 -1.63 22.11 -8.03
CA CYS A 408 -2.84 22.92 -8.23
C CYS A 408 -3.17 23.13 -9.71
N ASP A 409 -2.48 22.46 -10.64
CA ASP A 409 -2.62 22.67 -12.08
C ASP A 409 -3.05 21.37 -12.78
N THR A 410 -4.02 21.48 -13.68
CA THR A 410 -4.25 20.48 -14.74
C THR A 410 -3.46 20.91 -15.96
N ILE A 411 -2.52 20.09 -16.40
CA ILE A 411 -1.60 20.38 -17.50
C ILE A 411 -2.00 19.54 -18.70
N ARG A 412 -2.17 20.19 -19.87
CA ARG A 412 -2.54 19.53 -21.11
C ARG A 412 -1.67 19.95 -22.27
N PHE A 413 -1.18 18.99 -23.04
CA PHE A 413 -0.45 19.23 -24.27
C PHE A 413 -1.44 19.39 -25.41
N LEU A 414 -1.44 20.57 -26.01
CA LEU A 414 -2.31 20.94 -27.09
C LEU A 414 -1.50 21.11 -28.37
N MET A 415 -2.14 20.82 -29.49
CA MET A 415 -1.54 20.97 -30.81
C MET A 415 -2.55 21.39 -31.85
N SER A 416 -2.08 22.08 -32.91
CA SER A 416 -2.85 22.36 -34.09
C SER A 416 -2.11 21.84 -35.31
N ALA A 417 -2.77 21.06 -36.18
CA ALA A 417 -2.18 20.45 -37.35
C ALA A 417 -1.99 21.46 -38.50
N ASN A 418 -2.85 22.47 -38.62
CA ASN A 418 -2.86 23.43 -39.71
C ASN A 418 -2.83 24.88 -39.21
N VAL A 419 -2.35 25.78 -40.03
CA VAL A 419 -2.37 27.22 -39.74
C VAL A 419 -3.82 27.71 -39.72
N GLY A 420 -4.23 28.32 -38.62
CA GLY A 420 -5.58 28.86 -38.45
C GLY A 420 -6.58 27.92 -37.75
N GLU A 421 -6.19 26.67 -37.48
CA GLU A 421 -6.97 25.78 -36.64
C GLU A 421 -6.76 26.03 -35.17
N ASP A 422 -7.79 25.75 -34.37
CA ASP A 422 -7.72 25.80 -32.90
C ASP A 422 -6.77 24.73 -32.35
N LEU A 423 -6.14 25.06 -31.23
CA LEU A 423 -5.37 24.09 -30.44
C LEU A 423 -6.30 23.04 -29.85
N ARG A 424 -5.96 21.77 -30.03
CA ARG A 424 -6.72 20.61 -29.50
C ARG A 424 -5.79 19.66 -28.77
N PRO A 425 -6.29 18.85 -27.83
CA PRO A 425 -5.49 17.78 -27.23
C PRO A 425 -4.81 16.89 -28.27
N ILE A 426 -3.57 16.51 -28.02
CA ILE A 426 -2.77 15.70 -28.96
C ILE A 426 -3.52 14.41 -29.37
N ALA A 427 -4.23 13.80 -28.42
CA ALA A 427 -5.03 12.58 -28.64
C ALA A 427 -6.12 12.74 -29.72
N LYS A 428 -6.52 13.97 -30.06
CA LYS A 428 -7.58 14.26 -31.07
C LYS A 428 -7.03 14.62 -32.45
N ILE A 429 -5.73 14.48 -32.67
CA ILE A 429 -5.11 14.74 -34.00
C ILE A 429 -5.29 13.53 -34.88
N ALA A 430 -5.89 13.73 -36.04
CA ALA A 430 -6.52 12.68 -36.84
C ALA A 430 -5.59 11.93 -37.84
N SER A 431 -4.33 12.33 -38.06
CA SER A 431 -3.46 11.72 -39.06
C SER A 431 -2.39 10.82 -38.46
N GLY A 432 -2.42 9.52 -38.76
CA GLY A 432 -1.47 8.54 -38.21
C GLY A 432 0.00 8.88 -38.50
N GLY A 433 0.35 9.32 -39.69
CA GLY A 433 1.73 9.68 -40.05
C GLY A 433 2.20 11.00 -39.45
N GLU A 434 1.30 11.96 -39.24
CA GLU A 434 1.61 13.21 -38.53
C GLU A 434 1.78 12.96 -37.05
N LEU A 435 0.88 12.16 -36.46
CA LEU A 435 0.97 11.77 -35.05
C LEU A 435 2.28 11.04 -34.74
N ALA A 436 2.72 10.10 -35.59
CA ALA A 436 3.99 9.39 -35.44
C ALA A 436 5.19 10.35 -35.37
N ARG A 437 5.24 11.35 -36.25
CA ARG A 437 6.31 12.37 -36.24
C ARG A 437 6.25 13.31 -35.04
N ILE A 438 5.05 13.70 -34.63
CA ILE A 438 4.83 14.48 -33.40
C ILE A 438 5.31 13.70 -32.20
N MET A 439 4.95 12.44 -32.09
CA MET A 439 5.38 11.56 -31.02
C MET A 439 6.90 11.40 -31.00
N LEU A 440 7.53 11.30 -32.19
CA LEU A 440 8.99 11.27 -32.28
C LEU A 440 9.62 12.58 -31.78
N ALA A 441 9.08 13.74 -32.16
CA ALA A 441 9.58 15.05 -31.70
C ALA A 441 9.47 15.17 -30.18
N LEU A 442 8.32 14.82 -29.60
CA LEU A 442 8.10 14.81 -28.16
C LEU A 442 9.06 13.87 -27.44
N LYS A 443 9.17 12.64 -27.94
CA LYS A 443 10.06 11.63 -27.36
C LYS A 443 11.53 12.05 -27.42
N ASN A 444 11.99 12.63 -28.51
CA ASN A 444 13.36 13.13 -28.60
C ASN A 444 13.66 14.21 -27.54
N VAL A 445 12.76 15.16 -27.38
CA VAL A 445 12.94 16.24 -26.40
C VAL A 445 12.95 15.71 -24.97
N LEU A 446 12.05 14.78 -24.64
CA LEU A 446 11.95 14.19 -23.31
C LEU A 446 13.13 13.23 -23.03
N ALA A 447 13.51 12.40 -24.01
CA ALA A 447 14.60 11.44 -23.89
C ALA A 447 15.97 12.10 -23.68
N GLU A 448 16.20 13.31 -24.17
CA GLU A 448 17.47 14.04 -23.93
C GLU A 448 17.66 14.42 -22.46
N GLN A 449 16.60 14.56 -21.70
CA GLN A 449 16.64 14.85 -20.26
C GLN A 449 16.78 13.58 -19.39
N GLU A 450 16.51 12.41 -19.95
CA GLU A 450 16.63 11.15 -19.24
C GLU A 450 18.09 10.73 -19.13
N SER A 451 18.50 10.21 -17.96
CA SER A 451 19.83 9.63 -17.74
C SER A 451 20.06 8.30 -18.43
N ILE A 452 19.02 7.75 -19.08
CA ILE A 452 19.02 6.44 -19.72
C ILE A 452 19.98 6.40 -20.91
N GLY A 453 20.88 5.41 -20.92
CA GLY A 453 21.93 5.28 -21.92
C GLY A 453 21.49 4.65 -23.25
N THR A 454 20.40 3.88 -23.27
CA THR A 454 19.91 3.12 -24.45
C THR A 454 18.46 3.45 -24.75
N LEU A 455 18.17 3.84 -25.99
CA LEU A 455 16.84 4.13 -26.50
C LEU A 455 16.48 3.15 -27.62
N VAL A 456 15.33 2.50 -27.52
CA VAL A 456 14.81 1.60 -28.54
C VAL A 456 13.61 2.24 -29.21
N PHE A 457 13.62 2.36 -30.53
CA PHE A 457 12.54 2.90 -31.32
C PHE A 457 11.89 1.80 -32.18
N ASP A 458 10.64 1.51 -31.86
CA ASP A 458 9.81 0.61 -32.66
C ASP A 458 8.73 1.39 -33.37
N GLU A 459 8.43 1.00 -34.61
CA GLU A 459 7.42 1.63 -35.48
C GLU A 459 7.57 3.16 -35.68
N VAL A 460 8.77 3.71 -35.50
CA VAL A 460 9.04 5.15 -35.70
C VAL A 460 8.85 5.59 -37.16
N ASP A 461 8.85 4.64 -38.08
CA ASP A 461 8.71 4.79 -39.52
C ASP A 461 7.27 4.57 -40.02
N THR A 462 6.30 4.28 -39.14
CA THR A 462 4.90 4.08 -39.51
C THR A 462 4.29 5.37 -40.08
N GLY A 463 3.79 5.31 -41.32
CA GLY A 463 3.21 6.46 -42.01
C GLY A 463 4.22 7.53 -42.44
N VAL A 464 5.51 7.22 -42.43
CA VAL A 464 6.58 8.12 -42.86
C VAL A 464 7.19 7.64 -44.16
N SER A 465 7.48 8.52 -45.11
CA SER A 465 8.09 8.17 -46.40
C SER A 465 8.93 9.32 -46.98
N GLY A 466 9.78 9.01 -47.94
CA GLY A 466 10.53 9.98 -48.72
C GLY A 466 11.38 10.94 -47.87
N ARG A 467 11.16 12.24 -48.07
CA ARG A 467 11.93 13.27 -47.38
C ARG A 467 11.74 13.24 -45.85
N ALA A 468 10.55 12.90 -45.38
CA ALA A 468 10.29 12.81 -43.95
C ALA A 468 11.07 11.66 -43.31
N ALA A 469 11.16 10.49 -43.97
CA ALA A 469 11.99 9.38 -43.52
C ALA A 469 13.49 9.75 -43.38
N GLN A 470 13.99 10.53 -44.36
CA GLN A 470 15.36 11.03 -44.31
C GLN A 470 15.59 11.93 -43.07
N ARG A 471 14.65 12.83 -42.73
CA ARG A 471 14.74 13.69 -41.57
C ARG A 471 14.69 12.92 -40.22
N VAL A 472 13.83 11.90 -40.16
CA VAL A 472 13.79 10.98 -39.02
C VAL A 472 15.14 10.26 -38.84
N ALA A 473 15.70 9.74 -39.95
CA ALA A 473 16.99 9.05 -39.92
C ALA A 473 18.14 9.98 -39.44
N GLU A 474 18.19 11.20 -39.99
CA GLU A 474 19.15 12.23 -39.56
C GLU A 474 19.03 12.55 -38.07
N LYS A 475 17.80 12.64 -37.57
CA LYS A 475 17.55 12.92 -36.15
C LYS A 475 17.98 11.78 -35.24
N LEU A 476 17.67 10.53 -35.58
CA LEU A 476 18.15 9.36 -34.85
C LEU A 476 19.68 9.27 -34.81
N ALA A 477 20.33 9.60 -35.95
CA ALA A 477 21.79 9.68 -36.01
C ALA A 477 22.37 10.77 -35.09
N GLN A 478 21.72 11.93 -34.95
CA GLN A 478 22.13 12.98 -34.01
C GLN A 478 22.01 12.50 -32.54
N VAL A 479 20.87 11.85 -32.19
CA VAL A 479 20.66 11.29 -30.85
C VAL A 479 21.70 10.22 -30.54
N SER A 480 22.06 9.40 -31.52
CA SER A 480 22.99 8.29 -31.36
C SER A 480 24.44 8.72 -31.03
N ARG A 481 24.76 10.00 -31.19
CA ARG A 481 26.05 10.55 -30.77
C ARG A 481 26.23 10.63 -29.25
N ARG A 482 25.11 10.66 -28.54
CA ARG A 482 25.13 10.79 -27.07
C ARG A 482 24.59 9.57 -26.37
N LYS A 483 23.74 8.81 -27.04
CA LYS A 483 23.04 7.63 -26.49
C LYS A 483 23.12 6.48 -27.48
N GLN A 484 23.04 5.26 -27.03
CA GLN A 484 22.84 4.12 -27.91
C GLN A 484 21.40 4.13 -28.42
N VAL A 485 21.22 4.05 -29.72
CA VAL A 485 19.92 3.99 -30.40
C VAL A 485 19.75 2.65 -31.07
N LEU A 486 18.66 1.96 -30.78
CA LEU A 486 18.21 0.76 -31.47
C LEU A 486 16.92 1.11 -32.20
N CYS A 487 16.81 0.81 -33.49
CA CYS A 487 15.64 1.12 -34.28
C CYS A 487 15.22 -0.09 -35.12
N VAL A 488 13.98 -0.52 -34.93
CA VAL A 488 13.34 -1.48 -35.83
C VAL A 488 12.70 -0.71 -36.95
N THR A 489 13.07 -1.02 -38.22
CA THR A 489 12.61 -0.25 -39.36
C THR A 489 12.41 -1.11 -40.61
N HIS A 490 11.52 -0.66 -41.48
CA HIS A 490 11.34 -1.16 -42.84
C HIS A 490 11.74 -0.12 -43.91
N LEU A 491 12.27 1.06 -43.47
CA LEU A 491 12.67 2.13 -44.38
C LEU A 491 14.18 2.10 -44.66
N PRO A 492 14.58 2.11 -45.95
CA PRO A 492 15.98 2.09 -46.34
C PRO A 492 16.77 3.30 -45.85
N GLN A 493 16.11 4.49 -45.72
CA GLN A 493 16.75 5.70 -45.21
C GLN A 493 17.24 5.56 -43.74
N LEU A 494 16.41 4.95 -42.88
CA LEU A 494 16.76 4.72 -41.49
C LEU A 494 17.85 3.65 -41.38
N ALA A 495 17.71 2.55 -42.12
CA ALA A 495 18.68 1.45 -42.13
C ALA A 495 20.06 1.88 -42.67
N ALA A 496 20.08 2.73 -43.73
CA ALA A 496 21.32 3.28 -44.28
C ALA A 496 22.04 4.21 -43.29
N MET A 497 21.29 4.96 -42.49
CA MET A 497 21.83 5.92 -41.53
C MET A 497 22.43 5.24 -40.28
N ALA A 498 22.14 3.98 -40.01
CA ALA A 498 22.67 3.26 -38.89
C ALA A 498 24.18 3.00 -38.96
N ASP A 499 24.87 3.04 -37.82
CA ASP A 499 26.27 2.65 -37.69
C ASP A 499 26.40 1.13 -37.80
N THR A 500 25.48 0.42 -37.18
CA THR A 500 25.40 -1.06 -37.17
C THR A 500 24.04 -1.51 -37.72
N HIS A 501 24.04 -2.48 -38.64
CA HIS A 501 22.83 -2.94 -39.27
C HIS A 501 22.68 -4.46 -39.13
N PHE A 502 21.56 -4.90 -38.60
CA PHE A 502 21.19 -6.32 -38.45
C PHE A 502 20.02 -6.65 -39.37
N SER A 503 20.08 -7.81 -40.00
CA SER A 503 18.94 -8.41 -40.71
C SER A 503 18.32 -9.52 -39.84
N VAL A 504 17.00 -9.49 -39.73
CA VAL A 504 16.21 -10.52 -39.07
C VAL A 504 15.61 -11.40 -40.17
N GLU A 505 16.13 -12.60 -40.28
CA GLU A 505 15.83 -13.52 -41.40
C GLU A 505 15.07 -14.76 -40.89
N LYS A 506 14.10 -15.21 -41.69
CA LYS A 506 13.41 -16.48 -41.49
C LYS A 506 14.13 -17.61 -42.20
N GLY A 507 14.35 -18.70 -41.49
CA GLY A 507 14.77 -19.97 -42.05
C GLY A 507 13.75 -21.07 -41.76
N GLU A 508 13.74 -22.09 -42.61
CA GLU A 508 12.98 -23.31 -42.38
C GLU A 508 13.93 -24.49 -42.23
N SER A 509 13.81 -25.26 -41.17
CA SER A 509 14.52 -26.52 -40.95
C SER A 509 13.60 -27.54 -40.31
N LYS A 510 13.59 -28.75 -40.87
CA LYS A 510 12.79 -29.88 -40.35
C LYS A 510 11.28 -29.53 -40.16
N GLY A 511 10.71 -28.71 -41.07
CA GLY A 511 9.30 -28.32 -41.05
C GLY A 511 8.94 -27.33 -39.92
N ARG A 512 9.91 -26.64 -39.32
CA ARG A 512 9.73 -25.57 -38.33
C ARG A 512 10.41 -24.30 -38.81
N THR A 513 9.77 -23.17 -38.58
CA THR A 513 10.33 -21.84 -38.84
C THR A 513 11.23 -21.45 -37.68
N PHE A 514 12.39 -20.91 -37.96
CA PHE A 514 13.30 -20.28 -37.00
C PHE A 514 13.74 -18.92 -37.54
N THR A 515 14.14 -18.05 -36.62
CA THR A 515 14.61 -16.71 -36.93
C THR A 515 16.07 -16.56 -36.48
N HIS A 516 16.87 -16.02 -37.41
CA HIS A 516 18.25 -15.62 -37.13
C HIS A 516 18.39 -14.11 -37.24
N VAL A 517 19.29 -13.56 -36.40
CA VAL A 517 19.69 -12.16 -36.49
C VAL A 517 21.14 -12.14 -36.96
N VAL A 518 21.38 -11.48 -38.08
CA VAL A 518 22.69 -11.47 -38.75
C VAL A 518 23.20 -10.04 -38.82
N LEU A 519 24.43 -9.85 -38.40
CA LEU A 519 25.14 -8.57 -38.57
C LEU A 519 25.57 -8.43 -40.02
N LEU A 520 25.18 -7.32 -40.66
CA LEU A 520 25.45 -7.06 -42.08
C LEU A 520 26.75 -6.27 -42.23
N ASP A 521 27.63 -6.74 -43.09
CA ASP A 521 28.74 -5.95 -43.64
C ASP A 521 28.26 -4.99 -44.72
N ARG A 522 29.14 -4.17 -45.29
CA ARG A 522 28.77 -3.15 -46.27
C ARG A 522 28.04 -3.71 -47.49
N GLU A 523 28.51 -4.82 -48.06
CA GLU A 523 27.90 -5.43 -49.26
C GLU A 523 26.55 -6.07 -48.92
N ALA A 524 26.45 -6.75 -47.78
CA ALA A 524 25.19 -7.30 -47.32
C ALA A 524 24.17 -6.18 -46.99
N ARG A 525 24.61 -5.04 -46.41
CA ARG A 525 23.75 -3.85 -46.19
C ARG A 525 23.22 -3.31 -47.51
N LYS A 526 24.08 -3.21 -48.55
CA LYS A 526 23.69 -2.75 -49.87
C LYS A 526 22.62 -3.66 -50.48
N ALA A 527 22.81 -4.98 -50.39
CA ALA A 527 21.84 -5.96 -50.84
C ALA A 527 20.51 -5.88 -50.07
N GLU A 528 20.55 -5.75 -48.77
CA GLU A 528 19.36 -5.62 -47.93
C GLU A 528 18.59 -4.34 -48.20
N LEU A 529 19.26 -3.20 -48.35
CA LEU A 529 18.63 -1.93 -48.73
C LEU A 529 17.95 -2.00 -50.11
N ALA A 530 18.61 -2.64 -51.07
CA ALA A 530 18.02 -2.88 -52.39
C ALA A 530 16.79 -3.79 -52.30
N ARG A 531 16.84 -4.83 -51.45
CA ARG A 531 15.70 -5.73 -51.17
C ARG A 531 14.52 -4.97 -50.56
N ILE A 532 14.77 -4.13 -49.54
CA ILE A 532 13.73 -3.32 -48.87
C ILE A 532 13.07 -2.37 -49.88
N THR A 533 13.86 -1.81 -50.83
CA THR A 533 13.36 -0.85 -51.82
C THR A 533 12.61 -1.51 -52.97
N GLY A 534 13.10 -2.62 -53.49
CA GLY A 534 12.60 -3.28 -54.69
C GLY A 534 11.77 -4.55 -54.45
N GLY A 535 11.67 -5.00 -53.22
CA GLY A 535 11.02 -6.27 -52.87
C GLY A 535 11.83 -7.49 -53.32
N SER A 536 11.17 -8.48 -53.93
CA SER A 536 11.80 -9.73 -54.35
C SER A 536 12.72 -9.64 -55.59
N GLN A 537 12.63 -8.56 -56.34
CA GLN A 537 13.44 -8.34 -57.55
C GLN A 537 14.51 -7.28 -57.29
N VAL A 538 15.70 -7.71 -56.99
CA VAL A 538 16.86 -6.83 -56.83
C VAL A 538 17.54 -6.64 -58.18
N THR A 539 17.48 -5.43 -58.72
CA THR A 539 18.14 -5.04 -59.99
C THR A 539 19.48 -4.37 -59.70
N GLU A 540 20.35 -4.29 -60.71
CA GLU A 540 21.64 -3.61 -60.61
C GLU A 540 21.47 -2.11 -60.26
N ALA A 541 20.46 -1.45 -60.84
CA ALA A 541 20.12 -0.06 -60.53
C ALA A 541 19.69 0.15 -59.06
N LEU A 542 18.97 -0.81 -58.47
CA LEU A 542 18.62 -0.75 -57.03
C LEU A 542 19.83 -0.94 -56.15
N LEU A 543 20.77 -1.81 -56.51
CA LEU A 543 22.04 -1.96 -55.79
C LEU A 543 22.87 -0.67 -55.87
N GLU A 544 22.96 -0.05 -57.05
CA GLU A 544 23.67 1.23 -57.22
C GLU A 544 23.05 2.34 -56.32
N SER A 545 21.73 2.49 -56.38
CA SER A 545 20.98 3.44 -55.54
C SER A 545 21.16 3.18 -54.06
N ALA A 546 21.17 1.91 -53.63
CA ALA A 546 21.45 1.53 -52.25
C ALA A 546 22.89 1.90 -51.83
N GLY A 547 23.85 1.76 -52.74
CA GLY A 547 25.23 2.22 -52.50
C GLY A 547 25.32 3.74 -52.29
N GLU A 548 24.69 4.52 -53.20
CA GLU A 548 24.63 5.98 -53.07
C GLU A 548 23.98 6.41 -51.75
N LEU A 549 22.92 5.74 -51.31
CA LEU A 549 22.23 6.00 -50.05
C LEU A 549 23.16 5.76 -48.85
N LEU A 550 23.94 4.68 -48.85
CA LEU A 550 24.92 4.39 -47.84
C LEU A 550 26.05 5.44 -47.78
N ASP A 551 26.56 5.86 -48.94
CA ASP A 551 27.61 6.89 -49.06
C ASP A 551 27.12 8.24 -48.54
N ALA A 552 25.92 8.65 -48.90
CA ALA A 552 25.28 9.87 -48.43
C ALA A 552 25.06 9.84 -46.90
N ALA A 553 24.60 8.71 -46.39
CA ALA A 553 24.40 8.51 -44.94
C ALA A 553 25.74 8.56 -44.18
N GLU A 554 26.81 7.95 -44.70
CA GLU A 554 28.13 8.00 -44.12
C GLU A 554 28.72 9.42 -44.09
N ALA A 555 28.56 10.17 -45.19
CA ALA A 555 28.96 11.57 -45.28
C ALA A 555 28.22 12.42 -44.24
N TYR A 556 26.91 12.24 -44.09
CA TYR A 556 26.13 12.93 -43.07
C TYR A 556 26.61 12.61 -41.64
N ARG A 557 26.80 11.32 -41.32
CA ARG A 557 27.28 10.89 -39.99
C ARG A 557 28.67 11.48 -39.63
N LYS A 558 29.55 11.70 -40.63
CA LYS A 558 30.84 12.35 -40.42
C LYS A 558 30.73 13.87 -40.20
N SER A 559 29.61 14.47 -40.62
CA SER A 559 29.38 15.92 -40.50
C SER A 559 28.74 16.34 -39.16
N ILE A 560 28.18 15.41 -38.39
CA ILE A 560 27.57 15.63 -37.07
C ILE A 560 28.50 15.05 -35.94
#